data_1263d396ddaf87e49bfc5e5368f7821d
#
_entry.id   1263d396ddaf87e49bfc5e5368f7821d
#
_cell.length_a   1.000
_cell.length_b   1.000
_cell.length_c   1.000
_cell.angle_alpha   90.00
_cell.angle_beta   90.00
_cell.angle_gamma   90.00
#
_symmetry.space_group_name_H-M   'P 1'
#
loop_
_entity.id
_entity.type
_entity.pdbx_description
1 polymer ?
#
loop_
_entity_poly.entity_id
_entity_poly.type
_entity_poly.pdbx_seq_one_letter_code
_entity_poly.pdbx_strand_id
1 'polypeptide(L)'
;MTSMLYPTTNPSAAEQMVVARGEGPYIYDRSGKRYLEGMAGLWCTSLGYGNEEIIEVATQQMRELSFSHMFGGKTHDSAMMLADKLAGMVPMKNARVFLGNSG
;
A
#
# COMPACT_ATOMS: atom_id res chain seq x y z
N MET A 1 -0.79 -9.69 -26.63
CA MET A 1 0.56 -9.39 -26.10
C MET A 1 0.46 -8.04 -25.41
N THR A 2 0.95 -7.86 -24.21
CA THR A 2 0.95 -6.56 -23.51
C THR A 2 2.25 -5.81 -23.79
N SER A 3 2.21 -4.48 -23.80
CA SER A 3 3.41 -3.62 -23.87
C SER A 3 4.14 -3.46 -22.53
N MET A 4 3.68 -4.14 -21.49
CA MET A 4 4.22 -4.06 -20.15
C MET A 4 5.49 -4.90 -20.03
N LEU A 5 6.53 -4.34 -19.41
CA LEU A 5 7.72 -5.07 -18.96
C LEU A 5 7.55 -5.46 -17.50
N TYR A 6 8.00 -6.65 -17.14
CA TYR A 6 7.91 -7.19 -15.79
C TYR A 6 9.31 -7.37 -15.20
N PRO A 7 9.52 -7.04 -13.92
CA PRO A 7 10.78 -7.29 -13.26
C PRO A 7 11.16 -8.77 -13.29
N THR A 8 12.44 -9.08 -13.52
CA THR A 8 13.02 -10.44 -13.47
C THR A 8 12.34 -11.49 -14.36
N THR A 9 11.56 -11.08 -15.35
CA THR A 9 10.79 -12.00 -16.20
C THR A 9 11.19 -11.87 -17.65
N ASN A 10 11.42 -13.01 -18.33
CA ASN A 10 11.59 -13.03 -19.78
C ASN A 10 10.21 -12.91 -20.45
N PRO A 11 9.90 -11.78 -21.11
CA PRO A 11 8.56 -11.55 -21.68
C PRO A 11 8.19 -12.52 -22.80
N SER A 12 9.19 -13.19 -23.41
CA SER A 12 8.96 -14.15 -24.49
C SER A 12 8.70 -15.58 -24.01
N ALA A 13 8.98 -15.88 -22.75
CA ALA A 13 8.95 -17.25 -22.22
C ALA A 13 7.90 -17.49 -21.12
N ALA A 14 7.31 -16.45 -20.55
CA ALA A 14 6.43 -16.59 -19.41
C ALA A 14 4.96 -16.33 -19.77
N GLU A 15 4.09 -17.27 -19.45
CA GLU A 15 2.67 -17.03 -19.35
C GLU A 15 2.39 -16.23 -18.07
N GLN A 16 1.75 -15.06 -18.21
CA GLN A 16 1.50 -14.17 -17.09
C GLN A 16 0.25 -14.60 -16.32
N MET A 17 0.39 -14.81 -15.02
CA MET A 17 -0.76 -14.91 -14.14
C MET A 17 -1.37 -13.52 -13.93
N VAL A 18 -2.58 -13.30 -14.41
CA VAL A 18 -3.28 -12.02 -14.25
C VAL A 18 -4.13 -12.07 -12.99
N VAL A 19 -3.68 -11.42 -11.94
CA VAL A 19 -4.46 -11.26 -10.70
C VAL A 19 -5.60 -10.27 -10.96
N ALA A 20 -6.83 -10.70 -10.70
CA ALA A 20 -8.04 -9.92 -10.98
C ALA A 20 -8.65 -9.28 -9.73
N ARG A 21 -8.57 -9.93 -8.56
CA ARG A 21 -9.07 -9.41 -7.29
C ARG A 21 -8.35 -10.04 -6.09
N GLY A 22 -8.51 -9.43 -4.94
CA GLY A 22 -8.06 -9.94 -3.65
C GLY A 22 -9.18 -9.89 -2.60
N GLU A 23 -9.13 -10.81 -1.62
CA GLU A 23 -10.09 -10.88 -0.52
C GLU A 23 -9.44 -11.57 0.69
N GLY A 24 -9.31 -10.86 1.80
CA GLY A 24 -8.58 -11.38 2.97
C GLY A 24 -7.16 -11.83 2.57
N PRO A 25 -6.74 -13.07 2.90
CA PRO A 25 -5.42 -13.57 2.54
C PRO A 25 -5.33 -14.19 1.13
N TYR A 26 -6.37 -14.05 0.31
CA TYR A 26 -6.47 -14.71 -0.99
C TYR A 26 -6.43 -13.73 -2.15
N ILE A 27 -5.83 -14.18 -3.25
CA ILE A 27 -5.94 -13.55 -4.57
C ILE A 27 -6.64 -14.50 -5.54
N TYR A 28 -7.22 -13.93 -6.58
CA TYR A 28 -7.92 -14.66 -7.64
C TYR A 28 -7.41 -14.22 -8.99
N ASP A 29 -7.14 -15.17 -9.87
CA ASP A 29 -6.80 -14.87 -11.25
C ASP A 29 -8.04 -14.56 -12.10
N ARG A 30 -7.81 -14.23 -13.38
CA ARG A 30 -8.89 -13.96 -14.35
C ARG A 30 -9.84 -15.13 -14.57
N SER A 31 -9.40 -16.36 -14.34
CA SER A 31 -10.25 -17.55 -14.48
C SER A 31 -11.12 -17.79 -13.24
N GLY A 32 -10.90 -17.00 -12.17
CA GLY A 32 -11.55 -17.17 -10.88
C GLY A 32 -10.88 -18.17 -9.95
N LYS A 33 -9.74 -18.73 -10.33
CA LYS A 33 -8.99 -19.62 -9.47
C LYS A 33 -8.38 -18.87 -8.29
N ARG A 34 -8.56 -19.42 -7.09
CA ARG A 34 -8.12 -18.86 -5.83
C ARG A 34 -6.71 -19.35 -5.45
N TYR A 35 -5.90 -18.47 -4.92
CA TYR A 35 -4.57 -18.74 -4.40
C TYR A 35 -4.41 -18.09 -3.02
N LEU A 36 -3.68 -18.76 -2.12
CA LEU A 36 -3.24 -18.14 -0.87
C LEU A 36 -2.05 -17.23 -1.19
N GLU A 37 -2.17 -15.94 -0.89
CA GLU A 37 -1.11 -14.96 -1.11
C GLU A 37 -0.17 -14.93 0.11
N GLY A 38 0.81 -15.83 0.12
CA GLY A 38 1.76 -15.98 1.22
C GLY A 38 2.83 -14.89 1.32
N MET A 39 2.98 -14.06 0.29
CA MET A 39 3.94 -12.94 0.30
C MET A 39 3.33 -11.60 0.73
N ALA A 40 2.05 -11.60 1.10
CA ALA A 40 1.33 -10.41 1.50
C ALA A 40 1.50 -9.23 0.50
N GLY A 41 1.35 -9.51 -0.81
CA GLY A 41 1.54 -8.52 -1.86
C GLY A 41 2.94 -7.93 -1.90
N LEU A 42 3.96 -8.73 -1.65
CA LEU A 42 5.35 -8.34 -1.45
C LEU A 42 5.49 -7.35 -0.26
N TRP A 43 5.00 -7.78 0.91
CA TRP A 43 5.02 -7.09 2.22
C TRP A 43 4.11 -5.85 2.30
N CYS A 44 3.24 -5.62 1.34
CA CYS A 44 2.42 -4.41 1.30
C CYS A 44 0.99 -4.60 1.83
N THR A 45 0.49 -5.85 1.94
CA THR A 45 -0.90 -6.16 2.33
C THR A 45 -0.98 -7.01 3.59
N SER A 46 -0.26 -6.61 4.65
CA SER A 46 -0.20 -7.35 5.92
C SER A 46 -1.56 -7.54 6.59
N LEU A 47 -2.53 -6.66 6.33
CA LEU A 47 -3.90 -6.75 6.82
C LEU A 47 -4.85 -7.48 5.86
N GLY A 48 -4.31 -8.05 4.77
CA GLY A 48 -5.10 -8.67 3.71
C GLY A 48 -5.70 -7.67 2.73
N TYR A 49 -6.45 -8.21 1.77
CA TYR A 49 -7.15 -7.47 0.73
C TYR A 49 -8.57 -7.14 1.17
N GLY A 50 -9.08 -5.99 0.76
CA GLY A 50 -10.48 -5.60 1.00
C GLY A 50 -10.79 -5.27 2.47
N ASN A 51 -9.84 -4.70 3.21
CA ASN A 51 -10.09 -4.21 4.56
C ASN A 51 -11.01 -2.98 4.50
N GLU A 52 -12.27 -3.16 4.85
CA GLU A 52 -13.31 -2.14 4.73
C GLU A 52 -13.03 -0.89 5.58
N GLU A 53 -12.45 -1.04 6.77
CA GLU A 53 -12.10 0.10 7.62
C GLU A 53 -11.06 1.00 6.94
N ILE A 54 -10.03 0.41 6.33
CA ILE A 54 -9.00 1.16 5.59
C ILE A 54 -9.60 1.81 4.33
N ILE A 55 -10.44 1.08 3.61
CA ILE A 55 -11.09 1.59 2.40
C ILE A 55 -11.96 2.81 2.72
N GLU A 56 -12.76 2.75 3.77
CA GLU A 56 -13.63 3.86 4.18
C GLU A 56 -12.83 5.09 4.61
N VAL A 57 -11.83 4.91 5.48
CA VAL A 57 -10.97 6.01 5.96
C VAL A 57 -10.20 6.64 4.79
N ALA A 58 -9.63 5.83 3.89
CA ALA A 58 -8.93 6.32 2.71
C ALA A 58 -9.87 7.08 1.76
N THR A 59 -11.08 6.57 1.55
CA THR A 59 -12.10 7.21 0.70
C THR A 59 -12.49 8.57 1.25
N GLN A 60 -12.74 8.66 2.56
CA GLN A 60 -13.07 9.91 3.21
C GLN A 60 -11.92 10.92 3.10
N GLN A 61 -10.70 10.51 3.42
CA GLN A 61 -9.53 11.37 3.31
C GLN A 61 -9.29 11.87 1.89
N MET A 62 -9.47 11.02 0.87
CA MET A 62 -9.33 11.42 -0.53
C MET A 62 -10.39 12.42 -0.97
N ARG A 63 -11.60 12.40 -0.41
CA ARG A 63 -12.65 13.38 -0.69
C ARG A 63 -12.35 14.73 -0.02
N GLU A 64 -11.79 14.71 1.18
CA GLU A 64 -11.48 15.92 1.95
C GLU A 64 -10.18 16.58 1.47
N LEU A 65 -9.09 15.81 1.41
CA LEU A 65 -7.77 16.26 0.96
C LEU A 65 -7.00 15.09 0.38
N SER A 66 -7.05 14.93 -0.94
CA SER A 66 -6.40 13.83 -1.65
C SER A 66 -4.87 13.94 -1.69
N PHE A 67 -4.34 15.15 -1.65
CA PHE A 67 -2.91 15.42 -1.66
C PHE A 67 -2.58 16.81 -1.11
N SER A 68 -1.49 16.90 -0.35
CA SER A 68 -0.83 18.16 -0.01
C SER A 68 0.67 17.95 0.15
N HIS A 69 1.48 18.86 -0.38
CA HIS A 69 2.92 18.83 -0.13
C HIS A 69 3.23 19.43 1.26
N MET A 70 4.34 19.00 1.85
CA MET A 70 4.75 19.43 3.19
C MET A 70 5.98 20.37 3.17
N PHE A 71 6.15 21.16 2.11
CA PHE A 71 7.21 22.16 1.99
C PHE A 71 6.72 23.54 2.43
N GLY A 72 7.67 24.40 2.85
CA GLY A 72 7.38 25.81 3.16
C GLY A 72 6.46 26.01 4.37
N GLY A 73 6.58 25.13 5.39
CA GLY A 73 5.79 25.22 6.61
C GLY A 73 4.35 24.71 6.50
N LYS A 74 4.01 24.03 5.41
CA LYS A 74 2.71 23.36 5.25
C LYS A 74 2.75 21.96 5.82
N THR A 75 1.63 21.52 6.38
CA THR A 75 1.39 20.16 6.84
C THR A 75 -0.11 19.86 6.80
N HIS A 76 -0.52 18.68 7.20
CA HIS A 76 -1.92 18.28 7.37
C HIS A 76 -2.08 17.33 8.56
N ASP A 77 -3.27 17.30 9.14
CA ASP A 77 -3.55 16.61 10.39
C ASP A 77 -3.18 15.13 10.36
N SER A 78 -3.51 14.40 9.28
CA SER A 78 -3.20 12.98 9.17
C SER A 78 -1.69 12.69 9.23
N ALA A 79 -0.84 13.55 8.64
CA ALA A 79 0.61 13.39 8.72
C ALA A 79 1.15 13.67 10.13
N MET A 80 0.63 14.70 10.81
CA MET A 80 1.01 15.02 12.20
C MET A 80 0.61 13.90 13.14
N MET A 81 -0.62 13.43 13.07
CA MET A 81 -1.12 12.32 13.89
C MET A 81 -0.30 11.04 13.70
N LEU A 82 0.03 10.70 12.46
CA LEU A 82 0.89 9.55 12.18
C LEU A 82 2.30 9.73 12.76
N ALA A 83 2.90 10.90 12.58
CA ALA A 83 4.23 11.20 13.11
C ALA A 83 4.27 11.10 14.65
N ASP A 84 3.28 11.65 15.34
CA ASP A 84 3.18 11.57 16.81
C ASP A 84 3.00 10.14 17.29
N LYS A 85 2.16 9.36 16.61
CA LYS A 85 1.96 7.94 16.93
C LYS A 85 3.25 7.14 16.75
N LEU A 86 3.94 7.31 15.65
CA LEU A 86 5.21 6.63 15.37
C LEU A 86 6.30 7.04 16.37
N ALA A 87 6.42 8.34 16.67
CA ALA A 87 7.39 8.84 17.65
C ALA A 87 7.17 8.26 19.06
N GLY A 88 5.91 7.99 19.42
CA GLY A 88 5.55 7.34 20.69
C GLY A 88 5.85 5.82 20.73
N MET A 89 6.05 5.18 19.60
CA MET A 89 6.31 3.73 19.50
C MET A 89 7.80 3.37 19.50
N VAL A 90 8.67 4.31 19.18
CA VAL A 90 10.12 4.05 19.11
C VAL A 90 10.79 4.26 20.47
N PRO A 91 11.84 3.49 20.83
CA PRO A 91 12.52 3.58 22.13
C PRO A 91 13.53 4.75 22.19
N MET A 92 13.22 5.86 21.54
CA MET A 92 14.07 7.07 21.50
C MET A 92 13.36 8.27 22.09
N LYS A 93 14.06 9.00 22.98
CA LYS A 93 13.53 10.26 23.50
C LYS A 93 13.59 11.34 22.41
N ASN A 94 12.54 12.15 22.32
CA ASN A 94 12.44 13.27 21.36
C ASN A 94 12.58 12.83 19.89
N ALA A 95 12.07 11.65 19.54
CA ALA A 95 12.05 11.16 18.17
C ALA A 95 11.35 12.15 17.23
N ARG A 96 11.87 12.26 16.01
CA ARG A 96 11.25 13.02 14.91
C ARG A 96 11.03 12.10 13.75
N VAL A 97 9.92 12.28 13.05
CA VAL A 97 9.52 11.42 11.93
C VAL A 97 9.59 12.22 10.63
N PHE A 98 10.27 11.67 9.65
CA PHE A 98 10.27 12.16 8.29
C PHE A 98 9.54 11.13 7.41
N LEU A 99 8.52 11.57 6.67
CA LEU A 99 7.75 10.73 5.76
C LEU A 99 8.35 10.82 4.35
N GLY A 100 8.85 9.70 3.84
CA GLY A 100 9.42 9.58 2.49
C GLY A 100 8.62 8.61 1.64
N ASN A 101 8.87 8.60 0.32
CA ASN A 101 8.22 7.70 -0.64
C ASN A 101 8.90 6.34 -0.72
N SER A 102 10.18 6.29 -0.42
CA SER A 102 11.01 5.07 -0.52
C SER A 102 12.27 5.23 0.33
N GLY A 103 12.94 4.14 0.57
CA GLY A 103 14.28 4.17 1.17
C GLY A 103 15.33 4.62 0.15
#